data_d54566872a2ea8ef7e86e7e3fb7baea6
#
_entry.id   d54566872a2ea8ef7e86e7e3fb7baea6
#
_cell.length_a   1.000
_cell.length_b   1.000
_cell.length_c   1.000
_cell.angle_alpha   90.00
_cell.angle_beta   90.00
_cell.angle_gamma   90.00
#
_symmetry.space_group_name_H-M   'P 1'
#
loop_
_entity.id
_entity.type
_entity.pdbx_description
1 polymer ?
#
loop_
_entity_poly.entity_id
_entity_poly.type
_entity_poly.pdbx_seq_one_letter_code
_entity_poly.pdbx_strand_id
1 'polypeptide(L)'
;MKNLNWKEQVTPFQRKVYEAILKIPAGQTRTYGQVARMIGKPNSARAVGQALKRNRWAPEIPCHRVIASDGGLRGYSAPGGLKTKRRLLRREKAAA
;
A
#
# COMPACT_ATOMS: atom_id res chain seq x y z
N MET A 1 -11.72 -20.42 -2.30
CA MET A 1 -12.09 -19.01 -2.39
C MET A 1 -11.33 -18.20 -1.36
N LYS A 2 -10.86 -17.05 -1.75
CA LYS A 2 -10.08 -16.23 -0.84
C LYS A 2 -10.97 -15.58 0.20
N ASN A 3 -10.58 -15.70 1.45
CA ASN A 3 -11.30 -15.07 2.52
C ASN A 3 -10.84 -13.63 2.66
N LEU A 4 -11.75 -12.69 2.41
CA LEU A 4 -11.44 -11.27 2.46
C LEU A 4 -11.86 -10.61 3.76
N ASN A 5 -11.99 -11.39 4.84
CA ASN A 5 -12.30 -10.84 6.16
C ASN A 5 -11.09 -10.17 6.80
N TRP A 6 -10.21 -9.59 5.97
CA TRP A 6 -9.03 -8.92 6.49
C TRP A 6 -9.42 -7.77 7.41
N LYS A 7 -10.59 -7.17 7.21
CA LYS A 7 -11.03 -6.03 8.02
C LYS A 7 -11.19 -6.36 9.49
N GLU A 8 -11.45 -7.62 9.79
CA GLU A 8 -11.59 -8.07 11.17
C GLU A 8 -10.27 -8.45 11.82
N GLN A 9 -9.20 -8.52 11.03
CA GLN A 9 -7.90 -9.00 11.48
C GLN A 9 -6.88 -7.86 11.64
N VAL A 10 -7.32 -6.63 11.51
CA VAL A 10 -6.44 -5.47 11.51
C VAL A 10 -6.94 -4.45 12.51
N THR A 11 -6.05 -3.55 12.92
CA THR A 11 -6.42 -2.44 13.78
C THR A 11 -7.29 -1.44 13.02
N PRO A 12 -8.03 -0.57 13.71
CA PRO A 12 -8.80 0.48 13.03
C PRO A 12 -7.93 1.37 12.14
N PHE A 13 -6.71 1.69 12.57
CA PHE A 13 -5.80 2.49 11.76
C PHE A 13 -5.37 1.74 10.50
N GLN A 14 -4.96 0.48 10.65
CA GLN A 14 -4.58 -0.35 9.51
C GLN A 14 -5.72 -0.46 8.51
N ARG A 15 -6.93 -0.63 9.01
CA ARG A 15 -8.12 -0.73 8.16
C ARG A 15 -8.28 0.53 7.31
N LYS A 16 -8.14 1.71 7.92
CA LYS A 16 -8.25 2.96 7.17
C LYS A 16 -7.19 3.06 6.09
N VAL A 17 -5.96 2.68 6.41
CA VAL A 17 -4.86 2.72 5.44
C VAL A 17 -5.15 1.78 4.28
N TYR A 18 -5.55 0.55 4.56
CA TYR A 18 -5.79 -0.44 3.51
C TYR A 18 -6.98 -0.05 2.64
N GLU A 19 -8.04 0.49 3.23
CA GLU A 19 -9.19 0.97 2.46
C GLU A 19 -8.79 2.13 1.55
N ALA A 20 -7.91 2.99 2.02
CA ALA A 20 -7.43 4.12 1.21
C ALA A 20 -6.61 3.63 0.01
N ILE A 21 -5.67 2.71 0.24
CA ILE A 21 -4.81 2.28 -0.86
C ILE A 21 -5.55 1.40 -1.87
N LEU A 22 -6.64 0.76 -1.46
CA LEU A 22 -7.48 0.03 -2.40
C LEU A 22 -8.12 0.96 -3.43
N LYS A 23 -8.19 2.25 -3.14
CA LYS A 23 -8.75 3.24 -4.06
C LYS A 23 -7.72 3.76 -5.06
N ILE A 24 -6.46 3.41 -4.90
CA ILE A 24 -5.42 3.84 -5.85
C ILE A 24 -5.54 2.98 -7.10
N PRO A 25 -5.81 3.58 -8.26
CA PRO A 25 -5.94 2.78 -9.49
C PRO A 25 -4.62 2.13 -9.88
N ALA A 26 -4.72 0.98 -10.53
CA ALA A 26 -3.54 0.35 -11.11
C ALA A 26 -2.87 1.32 -12.09
N GLY A 27 -1.55 1.37 -12.05
CA GLY A 27 -0.80 2.30 -12.88
C GLY A 27 -0.52 3.64 -12.21
N GLN A 28 -1.11 3.88 -11.04
CA GLN A 28 -0.87 5.10 -10.28
C GLN A 28 -0.20 4.76 -8.95
N THR A 29 0.46 5.76 -8.38
CA THR A 29 1.09 5.63 -7.07
C THR A 29 0.70 6.81 -6.20
N ARG A 30 0.87 6.64 -4.88
CA ARG A 30 0.71 7.70 -3.90
C ARG A 30 1.87 7.61 -2.93
N THR A 31 2.30 8.73 -2.39
CA THR A 31 3.33 8.73 -1.36
C THR A 31 2.72 8.37 -0.01
N TYR A 32 3.58 8.00 0.95
CA TYR A 32 3.12 7.74 2.30
C TYR A 32 2.38 8.96 2.88
N GLY A 33 2.91 10.16 2.61
CA GLY A 33 2.25 11.38 3.07
C GLY A 33 0.89 11.60 2.43
N GLN A 34 0.77 11.28 1.13
CA GLN A 34 -0.51 11.40 0.46
C GLN A 34 -1.54 10.43 1.03
N VAL A 35 -1.13 9.20 1.33
CA VAL A 35 -2.03 8.23 1.95
C VAL A 35 -2.45 8.72 3.34
N ALA A 36 -1.51 9.28 4.10
CA ALA A 36 -1.83 9.85 5.42
C ALA A 36 -2.90 10.94 5.30
N ARG A 37 -2.78 11.80 4.30
CA ARG A 37 -3.79 12.84 4.06
C ARG A 37 -5.13 12.23 3.64
N MET A 38 -5.11 11.17 2.84
CA MET A 38 -6.34 10.51 2.41
C MET A 38 -7.16 9.99 3.58
N ILE A 39 -6.51 9.60 4.66
CA ILE A 39 -7.21 9.09 5.84
C ILE A 39 -7.43 10.17 6.91
N GLY A 40 -7.15 11.42 6.57
CA GLY A 40 -7.38 12.54 7.47
C GLY A 40 -6.35 12.68 8.58
N LYS A 41 -5.17 12.09 8.42
CA LYS A 41 -4.11 12.13 9.44
C LYS A 41 -2.79 12.52 8.78
N PRO A 42 -2.64 13.79 8.37
CA PRO A 42 -1.51 14.21 7.53
C PRO A 42 -0.14 14.04 8.16
N ASN A 43 -0.07 13.92 9.49
CA ASN A 43 1.21 13.75 10.18
C ASN A 43 1.55 12.28 10.44
N SER A 44 0.84 11.35 9.81
CA SER A 44 0.94 9.93 10.12
C SER A 44 1.66 9.11 9.04
N ALA A 45 2.51 9.73 8.24
CA ALA A 45 3.19 9.02 7.15
C ALA A 45 3.98 7.82 7.65
N ARG A 46 4.68 7.97 8.79
CA ARG A 46 5.44 6.86 9.37
C ARG A 46 4.53 5.71 9.80
N ALA A 47 3.40 6.06 10.43
CA ALA A 47 2.44 5.04 10.86
C ALA A 47 1.81 4.33 9.66
N VAL A 48 1.59 5.05 8.56
CA VAL A 48 1.14 4.45 7.30
C VAL A 48 2.15 3.40 6.84
N GLY A 49 3.44 3.74 6.85
CA GLY A 49 4.49 2.80 6.49
C GLY A 49 4.49 1.55 7.36
N GLN A 50 4.28 1.72 8.66
CA GLN A 50 4.19 0.59 9.58
C GLN A 50 3.00 -0.29 9.26
N ALA A 51 1.85 0.30 8.95
CA ALA A 51 0.66 -0.46 8.59
C ALA A 51 0.90 -1.28 7.31
N LEU A 52 1.57 -0.67 6.33
CA LEU A 52 1.86 -1.36 5.08
C LEU A 52 2.82 -2.54 5.27
N LYS A 53 3.75 -2.44 6.20
CA LYS A 53 4.64 -3.54 6.52
C LYS A 53 3.90 -4.77 7.02
N ARG A 54 2.75 -4.58 7.63
CA ARG A 54 1.96 -5.67 8.22
C ARG A 54 0.92 -6.22 7.26
N ASN A 55 0.92 -5.76 6.01
CA ASN A 55 -0.02 -6.23 5.01
C ASN A 55 0.29 -7.67 4.62
N ARG A 56 -0.61 -8.58 4.96
CA ARG A 56 -0.51 -10.00 4.62
C ARG A 56 -1.34 -10.38 3.41
N TRP A 57 -1.97 -9.40 2.78
CA TRP A 57 -2.90 -9.65 1.67
C TRP A 57 -2.42 -9.01 0.37
N ALA A 58 -1.11 -8.79 0.25
CA ALA A 58 -0.53 -8.31 -0.99
C ALA A 58 -0.59 -9.41 -2.05
N PRO A 59 -0.79 -9.09 -3.32
CA PRO A 59 -1.00 -7.75 -3.85
C PRO A 59 -2.48 -7.32 -3.91
N GLU A 60 -3.41 -8.10 -3.37
CA GLU A 60 -4.83 -7.74 -3.38
C GLU A 60 -5.04 -6.41 -2.66
N ILE A 61 -4.40 -6.22 -1.51
CA ILE A 61 -4.29 -4.90 -0.90
C ILE A 61 -2.98 -4.32 -1.44
N PRO A 62 -3.04 -3.35 -2.36
CA PRO A 62 -1.91 -3.01 -3.20
C PRO A 62 -0.91 -2.06 -2.54
N CYS A 63 -0.25 -2.52 -1.49
CA CYS A 63 0.74 -1.69 -0.80
C CYS A 63 1.91 -1.32 -1.70
N HIS A 64 2.10 -2.04 -2.81
CA HIS A 64 3.15 -1.69 -3.78
C HIS A 64 2.88 -0.35 -4.47
N ARG A 65 1.66 0.17 -4.41
CA ARG A 65 1.31 1.46 -5.01
C ARG A 65 1.64 2.65 -4.11
N VAL A 66 2.27 2.41 -2.96
CA VAL A 66 2.69 3.49 -2.07
C VAL A 66 4.21 3.57 -2.10
N ILE A 67 4.71 4.79 -2.37
CA ILE A 67 6.14 5.03 -2.56
C ILE A 67 6.60 6.16 -1.65
N ALA A 68 7.92 6.33 -1.54
CA ALA A 68 8.47 7.44 -0.78
C ALA A 68 8.23 8.76 -1.52
N SER A 69 8.28 9.87 -0.77
CA SER A 69 8.00 11.19 -1.33
C SER A 69 9.02 11.60 -2.39
N ASP A 70 10.21 11.02 -2.37
CA ASP A 70 11.23 11.28 -3.39
C ASP A 70 11.11 10.35 -4.60
N GLY A 71 10.02 9.56 -4.67
CA GLY A 71 9.81 8.60 -5.73
C GLY A 71 10.51 7.28 -5.54
N GLY A 72 11.25 7.10 -4.45
CA GLY A 72 11.96 5.86 -4.18
C GLY A 72 11.03 4.73 -3.77
N LEU A 73 11.41 3.51 -4.13
CA LEU A 73 10.69 2.31 -3.72
C LEU A 73 11.25 1.84 -2.39
N ARG A 74 10.39 1.74 -1.38
CA ARG A 74 10.82 1.33 -0.04
C ARG A 74 9.81 0.39 0.57
N GLY A 75 10.32 -0.51 1.40
CA GLY A 75 9.48 -1.24 2.33
C GLY A 75 8.38 -2.08 1.74
N TYR A 76 8.73 -3.07 0.92
CA TYR A 76 7.75 -4.05 0.47
C TYR A 76 8.05 -5.37 1.17
N SER A 77 7.14 -5.81 2.04
CA SER A 77 7.39 -6.96 2.90
C SER A 77 6.88 -8.29 2.32
N ALA A 78 6.21 -8.26 1.18
CA ALA A 78 5.78 -9.49 0.53
C ALA A 78 6.98 -10.23 -0.08
N PRO A 79 6.83 -11.52 -0.41
CA PRO A 79 7.93 -12.28 -1.01
C PRO A 79 8.51 -11.59 -2.24
N GLY A 80 9.83 -11.57 -2.32
CA GLY A 80 10.54 -10.91 -3.41
C GLY A 80 10.93 -9.47 -3.12
N GLY A 81 10.39 -8.86 -2.05
CA GLY A 81 10.78 -7.53 -1.60
C GLY A 81 10.63 -6.47 -2.69
N LEU A 82 11.60 -5.56 -2.77
CA LEU A 82 11.54 -4.44 -3.71
C LEU A 82 11.53 -4.88 -5.17
N LYS A 83 12.12 -6.02 -5.47
CA LYS A 83 12.11 -6.56 -6.83
C LYS A 83 10.68 -6.84 -7.28
N THR A 84 9.90 -7.47 -6.42
CA THR A 84 8.50 -7.75 -6.70
C THR A 84 7.69 -6.47 -6.80
N LYS A 85 7.93 -5.52 -5.90
CA LYS A 85 7.26 -4.23 -5.93
C LYS A 85 7.47 -3.53 -7.28
N ARG A 86 8.72 -3.49 -7.73
CA ARG A 86 9.06 -2.85 -9.00
C ARG A 86 8.38 -3.54 -10.17
N ARG A 87 8.36 -4.87 -10.14
CA ARG A 87 7.72 -5.64 -11.22
C ARG A 87 6.22 -5.40 -11.28
N LEU A 88 5.56 -5.36 -10.11
CA LEU A 88 4.12 -5.10 -10.06
C LEU A 88 3.78 -3.72 -10.60
N LEU A 89 4.55 -2.70 -10.22
CA LEU A 89 4.33 -1.35 -10.71
C LEU A 89 4.55 -1.25 -12.21
N ARG A 90 5.59 -1.90 -12.72
CA ARG A 90 5.88 -1.89 -14.15
C ARG A 90 4.75 -2.55 -14.93
N ARG A 91 4.25 -3.68 -14.44
CA ARG A 91 3.15 -4.40 -15.09
C ARG A 91 1.89 -3.56 -15.13
N GLU A 92 1.57 -2.90 -14.01
CA GLU A 92 0.36 -2.08 -13.94
C GLU A 92 0.45 -0.87 -14.86
N LYS A 93 1.62 -0.25 -14.93
CA LYS A 93 1.82 0.88 -15.82
C LYS A 93 1.66 0.47 -17.28
N ALA A 94 2.18 -0.70 -17.63
CA ALA A 94 2.08 -1.19 -19.00
C ALA A 94 0.65 -1.52 -19.39
N ALA A 95 -0.17 -1.93 -18.39
CA ALA A 95 -1.56 -2.31 -18.64
C ALA A 95 -2.53 -1.12 -18.57
N ALA A 96 -2.08 -0.01 -18.01
CA ALA A 96 -2.96 1.15 -17.78
C ALA A 96 -3.30 1.94 -19.05
#